data_29fcb64d99c2459fca2078dafe74de7d
#
_entry.id   29fcb64d99c2459fca2078dafe74de7d
#
_cell.length_a   1.000
_cell.length_b   1.000
_cell.length_c   1.000
_cell.angle_alpha   90.00
_cell.angle_beta   90.00
_cell.angle_gamma   90.00
#
_symmetry.space_group_name_H-M   'P 1'
#
loop_
_entity.id
_entity.type
_entity.pdbx_description
1 polymer ?
#
loop_
_entity_poly.entity_id
_entity_poly.type
_entity_poly.pdbx_seq_one_letter_code
_entity_poly.pdbx_strand_id
1 'polypeptide(L)'
;MPGDPTYSHRVSTPLSDRPLTQPHPSRLPQSHPAYDEILAAHEAAMDAGEAGYADPVTGYFVMTAQTHARRGFCCENGCRHCPYVT
;
A
#
# COMPACT_ATOMS: atom_id res chain seq x y z
N MET A 1 -23.07 -18.55 -14.74
CA MET A 1 -22.69 -18.21 -14.30
C MET A 1 -22.28 -17.93 -13.80
N PRO A 2 -22.37 -18.09 -14.16
CA PRO A 2 -22.08 -17.70 -13.40
C PRO A 2 -21.54 -16.96 -12.75
N GLY A 3 -21.46 -16.36 -13.17
CA GLY A 3 -20.59 -15.66 -12.36
C GLY A 3 -21.06 -15.66 -10.99
N ASP A 4 -20.33 -16.27 -10.26
CA ASP A 4 -20.64 -16.36 -8.86
C ASP A 4 -20.43 -14.97 -8.23
N PRO A 5 -21.47 -14.30 -7.79
CA PRO A 5 -21.33 -12.98 -7.16
C PRO A 5 -20.44 -13.01 -5.92
N THR A 6 -20.49 -14.09 -5.18
CA THR A 6 -19.64 -14.21 -3.99
C THR A 6 -18.17 -14.19 -4.39
N TYR A 7 -17.83 -14.84 -5.46
CA TYR A 7 -16.48 -14.85 -5.94
C TYR A 7 -16.02 -13.45 -6.33
N SER A 8 -16.88 -12.72 -7.04
CA SER A 8 -16.54 -11.36 -7.44
C SER A 8 -16.26 -10.46 -6.24
N HIS A 9 -17.03 -10.59 -5.19
CA HIS A 9 -16.84 -9.76 -4.01
C HIS A 9 -15.50 -10.01 -3.34
N ARG A 10 -14.97 -11.22 -3.47
CA ARG A 10 -13.76 -11.58 -2.75
C ARG A 10 -12.50 -11.10 -3.42
N VAL A 11 -12.56 -10.77 -4.71
CA VAL A 11 -11.36 -10.41 -5.46
C VAL A 11 -11.26 -8.91 -5.72
N SER A 12 -12.20 -8.12 -5.25
CA SER A 12 -12.21 -6.70 -5.54
C SER A 12 -12.52 -5.90 -4.29
N THR A 13 -11.59 -5.03 -3.89
CA THR A 13 -11.75 -4.11 -2.78
C THR A 13 -11.59 -2.69 -3.31
N PRO A 14 -12.53 -1.78 -3.02
CA PRO A 14 -12.40 -0.41 -3.49
C PRO A 14 -11.18 0.28 -2.88
N LEU A 15 -10.49 1.07 -3.67
CA LEU A 15 -9.40 1.88 -3.20
C LEU A 15 -9.95 3.06 -2.39
N SER A 16 -9.15 3.54 -1.43
CA SER A 16 -9.48 4.75 -0.71
C SER A 16 -9.30 5.95 -1.63
N ASP A 17 -9.82 7.11 -1.21
CA ASP A 17 -9.67 8.36 -1.98
C ASP A 17 -8.29 8.98 -1.85
N ARG A 18 -7.46 8.44 -1.00
CA ARG A 18 -6.13 8.97 -0.71
C ARG A 18 -5.18 8.69 -1.88
N PRO A 19 -4.25 9.61 -2.20
CA PRO A 19 -3.21 9.31 -3.19
C PRO A 19 -2.37 8.12 -2.75
N LEU A 20 -1.88 7.34 -3.71
CA LEU A 20 -1.05 6.19 -3.41
C LEU A 20 0.24 6.57 -2.70
N THR A 21 0.70 7.81 -2.87
CA THR A 21 1.91 8.29 -2.20
C THR A 21 1.69 8.62 -0.74
N GLN A 22 0.45 8.67 -0.28
CA GLN A 22 0.13 9.09 1.09
C GLN A 22 -0.41 7.91 1.88
N PRO A 23 0.33 7.41 2.88
CA PRO A 23 -0.15 6.32 3.72
C PRO A 23 -1.21 6.82 4.70
N HIS A 24 -2.07 5.91 5.13
CA HIS A 24 -3.05 6.24 6.16
C HIS A 24 -2.32 6.47 7.48
N PRO A 25 -2.74 7.48 8.28
CA PRO A 25 -2.05 7.77 9.55
C PRO A 25 -1.99 6.58 10.52
N SER A 26 -2.93 5.64 10.44
CA SER A 26 -2.89 4.47 11.30
C SER A 26 -1.79 3.49 10.90
N ARG A 27 -1.29 3.61 9.67
CA ARG A 27 -0.21 2.75 9.16
C ARG A 27 1.14 3.42 9.22
N LEU A 28 1.17 4.75 9.06
CA LEU A 28 2.39 5.53 9.18
C LEU A 28 2.01 6.94 9.60
N PRO A 29 2.14 7.27 10.89
CA PRO A 29 1.78 8.61 11.36
C PRO A 29 2.82 9.63 10.91
N GLN A 30 2.37 10.87 10.68
CA GLN A 30 3.27 11.95 10.28
C GLN A 30 4.32 12.26 11.33
N SER A 31 4.07 11.88 12.57
CA SER A 31 5.02 12.09 13.65
C SER A 31 6.16 11.08 13.67
N HIS A 32 6.11 10.07 12.80
CA HIS A 32 7.18 9.07 12.75
C HIS A 32 8.51 9.75 12.38
N PRO A 33 9.61 9.46 13.12
CA PRO A 33 10.88 10.15 12.89
C PRO A 33 11.42 10.03 11.47
N ALA A 34 11.15 8.92 10.79
CA ALA A 34 11.62 8.70 9.43
C ALA A 34 10.51 8.88 8.40
N TYR A 35 9.45 9.61 8.74
CA TYR A 35 8.28 9.75 7.85
C TYR A 35 8.68 10.23 6.46
N ASP A 36 9.45 11.31 6.37
CA ASP A 36 9.83 11.88 5.08
C ASP A 36 10.74 10.94 4.28
N GLU A 37 11.65 10.26 4.96
CA GLU A 37 12.55 9.32 4.30
C GLU A 37 11.77 8.12 3.74
N ILE A 38 10.80 7.65 4.52
CA ILE A 38 9.96 6.52 4.09
C ILE A 38 9.13 6.91 2.88
N LEU A 39 8.54 8.11 2.89
CA LEU A 39 7.75 8.58 1.76
C LEU A 39 8.60 8.73 0.51
N ALA A 40 9.82 9.25 0.66
CA ALA A 40 10.71 9.42 -0.47
C ALA A 40 11.11 8.07 -1.07
N ALA A 41 11.43 7.10 -0.22
CA ALA A 41 11.78 5.76 -0.69
C ALA A 41 10.61 5.09 -1.40
N HIS A 42 9.41 5.25 -0.84
CA HIS A 42 8.19 4.69 -1.43
C HIS A 42 7.91 5.29 -2.81
N GLU A 43 7.99 6.61 -2.91
CA GLU A 43 7.73 7.28 -4.18
C GLU A 43 8.76 6.91 -5.23
N ALA A 44 10.03 6.83 -4.84
CA ALA A 44 11.10 6.45 -5.76
C ALA A 44 10.88 5.03 -6.28
N ALA A 45 10.45 4.13 -5.43
CA ALA A 45 10.19 2.75 -5.84
C ALA A 45 9.03 2.68 -6.83
N MET A 46 7.97 3.46 -6.57
CA MET A 46 6.84 3.50 -7.50
C MET A 46 7.22 4.08 -8.84
N ASP A 47 8.03 5.15 -8.84
CA ASP A 47 8.49 5.78 -10.08
C ASP A 47 9.36 4.83 -10.88
N ALA A 48 10.13 3.98 -10.21
CA ALA A 48 10.99 3.02 -10.87
C ALA A 48 10.26 1.74 -11.27
N GLY A 49 8.99 1.61 -10.93
CA GLY A 49 8.21 0.40 -11.23
C GLY A 49 8.60 -0.79 -10.37
N GLU A 50 9.18 -0.56 -9.21
CA GLU A 50 9.60 -1.63 -8.31
C GLU A 50 8.46 -2.08 -7.41
N ALA A 51 8.51 -3.35 -6.99
CA ALA A 51 7.45 -3.89 -6.15
C ALA A 51 7.47 -3.32 -4.75
N GLY A 52 8.62 -2.84 -4.28
CA GLY A 52 8.74 -2.28 -2.96
C GLY A 52 10.12 -1.65 -2.75
N TYR A 53 10.43 -1.33 -1.51
CA TYR A 53 11.68 -0.68 -1.15
C TYR A 53 12.18 -1.22 0.19
N ALA A 54 13.45 -0.95 0.49
CA ALA A 54 14.01 -1.30 1.79
C ALA A 54 13.68 -0.17 2.78
N ASP A 55 13.06 -0.54 3.90
CA ASP A 55 12.72 0.45 4.92
C ASP A 55 13.99 1.12 5.43
N PRO A 56 14.06 2.46 5.42
CA PRO A 56 15.29 3.16 5.84
C PRO A 56 15.66 2.95 7.30
N VAL A 57 14.73 2.50 8.12
CA VAL A 57 14.98 2.27 9.54
C VAL A 57 15.35 0.81 9.82
N THR A 58 14.57 -0.13 9.30
CA THR A 58 14.74 -1.55 9.64
C THR A 58 15.47 -2.35 8.59
N GLY A 59 15.49 -1.87 7.34
CA GLY A 59 16.05 -2.61 6.23
C GLY A 59 15.12 -3.67 5.65
N TYR A 60 13.95 -3.86 6.24
CA TYR A 60 13.01 -4.84 5.73
C TYR A 60 12.37 -4.37 4.43
N PHE A 61 12.02 -5.34 3.58
CA PHE A 61 11.35 -5.04 2.33
C PHE A 61 9.90 -4.66 2.58
N VAL A 62 9.47 -3.52 2.02
CA VAL A 62 8.10 -3.01 2.17
C VAL A 62 7.49 -2.81 0.79
N MET A 63 6.35 -3.40 0.56
CA MET A 63 5.68 -3.28 -0.74
C MET A 63 5.02 -1.92 -0.91
N THR A 64 5.03 -1.40 -2.15
CA THR A 64 4.43 -0.10 -2.45
C THR A 64 2.92 -0.18 -2.51
N ALA A 65 2.28 0.98 -2.37
CA ALA A 65 0.83 1.08 -2.55
C ALA A 65 0.42 0.66 -3.95
N GLN A 66 1.25 0.96 -4.96
CA GLN A 66 0.98 0.58 -6.34
C GLN A 66 0.93 -0.94 -6.49
N THR A 67 1.84 -1.66 -5.82
CA THR A 67 1.83 -3.11 -5.84
C THR A 67 0.56 -3.66 -5.22
N HIS A 68 0.17 -3.11 -4.07
CA HIS A 68 -1.06 -3.53 -3.42
C HIS A 68 -2.30 -3.20 -4.26
N ALA A 69 -2.30 -2.03 -4.92
CA ALA A 69 -3.42 -1.64 -5.76
C ALA A 69 -3.61 -2.58 -6.93
N ARG A 70 -2.50 -3.06 -7.51
CA ARG A 70 -2.56 -4.00 -8.63
C ARG A 70 -3.11 -5.35 -8.20
N ARG A 71 -2.97 -5.71 -6.93
CA ARG A 71 -3.50 -6.95 -6.42
C ARG A 71 -5.03 -6.96 -6.39
N GLY A 72 -5.66 -5.80 -6.22
CA GLY A 72 -7.09 -5.64 -6.32
C GLY A 72 -7.88 -5.88 -5.04
N PHE A 73 -7.23 -6.27 -3.96
CA PHE A 73 -7.92 -6.49 -2.69
C PHE A 73 -6.95 -6.31 -1.54
N CYS A 74 -7.51 -6.02 -0.36
CA CYS A 74 -6.72 -5.84 0.85
C CYS A 74 -6.25 -7.20 1.37
N CYS A 75 -4.94 -7.30 1.69
CA CYS A 75 -4.38 -8.54 2.23
C CYS A 75 -4.62 -8.68 3.73
N GLU A 76 -5.07 -7.63 4.40
CA GLU A 76 -5.40 -7.61 5.82
C GLU A 76 -4.20 -7.92 6.73
N ASN A 77 -3.00 -7.62 6.25
CA ASN A 77 -1.77 -7.88 7.02
C ASN A 77 -1.14 -6.62 7.61
N GLY A 78 -1.90 -5.53 7.69
CA GLY A 78 -1.39 -4.30 8.28
C GLY A 78 -0.32 -3.62 7.46
N CYS A 79 -0.36 -3.73 6.16
CA CYS A 79 0.65 -3.18 5.27
C CYS A 79 0.78 -1.67 5.44
N ARG A 80 2.01 -1.18 5.47
CA ARG A 80 2.29 0.25 5.68
C ARG A 80 1.60 1.13 4.63
N HIS A 81 1.65 0.72 3.38
CA HIS A 81 1.12 1.51 2.27
C HIS A 81 -0.16 0.92 1.71
N CYS A 82 -1.03 0.41 2.57
CA CYS A 82 -2.28 -0.18 2.13
C CYS A 82 -3.17 0.88 1.50
N PRO A 83 -3.50 0.77 0.20
CA PRO A 83 -4.34 1.77 -0.45
C PRO A 83 -5.82 1.60 -0.16
N TYR A 84 -6.18 0.55 0.55
CA TYR A 84 -7.58 0.22 0.85
C TYR A 84 -8.05 0.73 2.20
N VAL A 85 -7.14 1.21 3.05
CA VAL A 85 -7.49 1.76 4.35
C VAL A 85 -8.01 3.17 4.16
N THR A 86 -9.18 3.46 4.70
CA THR A 86 -9.82 4.78 4.55
C THR A 86 -9.79 5.58 5.84
#